data_c57473136a3ea98e7fcd5cab8e932b02
#
_entry.id   c57473136a3ea98e7fcd5cab8e932b02
#
_cell.length_a   1.000
_cell.length_b   1.000
_cell.length_c   1.000
_cell.angle_alpha   90.00
_cell.angle_beta   90.00
_cell.angle_gamma   90.00
#
_symmetry.space_group_name_H-M   'P 1'
#
loop_
_entity.id
_entity.type
_entity.pdbx_description
1 polymer ?
#
loop_
_entity_poly.entity_id
_entity_poly.type
_entity_poly.pdbx_seq_one_letter_code
_entity_poly.pdbx_strand_id
1 'polypeptide(L)'
;MVKKLEEILELAKKREKKVISVAAAHDKPVLEAVCEAVKFGIVDAILVGDKEKIVSIAKDEDLDLGNMEIIDEKDVVKAAAKAVEFVSQGKAHYIMKGLLGTSTLLKAVLNKDAGLRGKGLLSHVMVYDVPAYHKLLFLTDGGMVPYPELKDKIEIVNNAVKVAHALDIENPKVAPICAVEVVNPSMQATLDASALSQMNKRGQIKGCIIDGPLGLDNAVSIEAAKHKGIVSEVAGDSDILLVPNIEAGNFLGKSLTYFGNAVNAGVIMGAKCPVVLVSRADTAKSKLYSIALGAIIS
;
A
#
# COMPACT_ATOMS: atom_id res chain seq x y z
N MET A 1 11.97 8.67 11.37
CA MET A 1 11.94 7.67 10.25
C MET A 1 11.55 6.33 10.83
N VAL A 2 10.48 5.74 10.35
CA VAL A 2 9.99 4.40 10.71
C VAL A 2 10.84 3.34 9.99
N LYS A 3 11.35 2.35 10.72
CA LYS A 3 12.20 1.28 10.17
C LYS A 3 11.57 -0.11 10.23
N LYS A 4 10.56 -0.29 11.08
CA LYS A 4 9.84 -1.55 11.31
C LYS A 4 8.34 -1.32 11.25
N LEU A 5 7.58 -2.33 10.79
CA LEU A 5 6.11 -2.20 10.72
C LEU A 5 5.46 -1.99 12.09
N GLU A 6 6.05 -2.51 13.17
CA GLU A 6 5.55 -2.31 14.53
C GLU A 6 5.58 -0.83 14.94
N GLU A 7 6.56 -0.07 14.46
CA GLU A 7 6.66 1.36 14.72
C GLU A 7 5.52 2.17 14.05
N ILE A 8 4.90 1.62 13.00
CA ILE A 8 3.73 2.23 12.34
C ILE A 8 2.54 2.32 13.30
N LEU A 9 2.33 1.31 14.17
CA LEU A 9 1.27 1.35 15.17
C LEU A 9 1.49 2.49 16.16
N GLU A 10 2.73 2.65 16.63
CA GLU A 10 3.07 3.73 17.57
C GLU A 10 3.00 5.12 16.92
N LEU A 11 3.35 5.22 15.64
CA LEU A 11 3.18 6.46 14.89
C LEU A 11 1.69 6.79 14.70
N ALA A 12 0.86 5.81 14.34
CA ALA A 12 -0.57 5.99 14.16
C ALA A 12 -1.28 6.45 15.45
N LYS A 13 -0.89 5.89 16.62
CA LYS A 13 -1.41 6.33 17.94
C LYS A 13 -1.10 7.78 18.27
N LYS A 14 -0.02 8.34 17.74
CA LYS A 14 0.38 9.75 17.96
C LYS A 14 -0.35 10.72 17.01
N ARG A 15 -0.97 10.21 15.96
CA ARG A 15 -1.77 11.02 15.03
C ARG A 15 -3.21 11.15 15.52
N GLU A 16 -3.94 12.04 14.88
CA GLU A 16 -5.39 12.17 15.13
C GLU A 16 -6.09 10.84 14.78
N LYS A 17 -6.95 10.36 15.69
CA LYS A 17 -7.73 9.15 15.50
C LYS A 17 -8.66 9.30 14.28
N LYS A 18 -8.65 8.34 13.39
CA LYS A 18 -9.42 8.34 12.14
C LYS A 18 -10.60 7.38 12.23
N VAL A 19 -11.56 7.54 11.32
CA VAL A 19 -12.67 6.60 11.14
C VAL A 19 -12.43 5.82 9.86
N ILE A 20 -12.43 4.49 9.95
CA ILE A 20 -12.32 3.60 8.79
C ILE A 20 -13.70 3.03 8.43
N SER A 21 -14.05 3.02 7.13
CA SER A 21 -15.23 2.33 6.63
C SER A 21 -14.81 0.99 6.04
N VAL A 22 -15.41 -0.12 6.51
CA VAL A 22 -15.06 -1.48 6.10
C VAL A 22 -16.16 -2.07 5.22
N ALA A 23 -15.85 -2.30 3.95
CA ALA A 23 -16.78 -2.87 2.97
C ALA A 23 -16.82 -4.39 3.07
N ALA A 24 -18.02 -4.99 3.27
CA ALA A 24 -18.23 -6.42 3.49
C ALA A 24 -17.40 -6.96 4.66
N ALA A 25 -17.62 -6.42 5.85
CA ALA A 25 -16.81 -6.63 7.05
C ALA A 25 -16.88 -8.04 7.66
N HIS A 26 -17.82 -8.91 7.20
CA HIS A 26 -18.07 -10.26 7.70
C HIS A 26 -16.97 -11.26 7.29
N ASP A 27 -15.73 -11.00 7.74
CA ASP A 27 -14.52 -11.79 7.48
C ASP A 27 -13.66 -11.83 8.76
N LYS A 28 -13.35 -13.03 9.27
CA LYS A 28 -12.65 -13.19 10.55
C LYS A 28 -11.35 -12.38 10.62
N PRO A 29 -10.36 -12.53 9.69
CA PRO A 29 -9.12 -11.78 9.78
C PRO A 29 -9.28 -10.25 9.65
N VAL A 30 -10.37 -9.80 9.00
CA VAL A 30 -10.70 -8.37 8.91
C VAL A 30 -11.21 -7.87 10.25
N LEU A 31 -12.16 -8.58 10.87
CA LEU A 31 -12.71 -8.19 12.17
C LEU A 31 -11.64 -8.22 13.26
N GLU A 32 -10.79 -9.25 13.31
CA GLU A 32 -9.66 -9.32 14.23
C GLU A 32 -8.77 -8.06 14.10
N ALA A 33 -8.37 -7.70 12.89
CA ALA A 33 -7.51 -6.55 12.65
C ALA A 33 -8.18 -5.21 13.00
N VAL A 34 -9.47 -5.07 12.68
CA VAL A 34 -10.22 -3.84 12.98
C VAL A 34 -10.44 -3.68 14.48
N CYS A 35 -10.87 -4.75 15.19
CA CYS A 35 -11.04 -4.73 16.65
C CYS A 35 -9.72 -4.39 17.35
N GLU A 36 -8.60 -4.96 16.89
CA GLU A 36 -7.28 -4.66 17.44
C GLU A 36 -6.88 -3.20 17.17
N ALA A 37 -7.11 -2.66 15.98
CA ALA A 37 -6.83 -1.26 15.66
C ALA A 37 -7.67 -0.28 16.50
N VAL A 38 -8.95 -0.61 16.76
CA VAL A 38 -9.83 0.16 17.66
C VAL A 38 -9.33 0.08 19.10
N LYS A 39 -8.99 -1.12 19.59
CA LYS A 39 -8.41 -1.34 20.93
C LYS A 39 -7.09 -0.59 21.13
N PHE A 40 -6.26 -0.49 20.11
CA PHE A 40 -5.04 0.33 20.13
C PHE A 40 -5.31 1.84 20.09
N GLY A 41 -6.56 2.28 19.86
CA GLY A 41 -6.91 3.69 19.77
C GLY A 41 -6.49 4.37 18.46
N ILE A 42 -6.18 3.58 17.43
CA ILE A 42 -5.73 4.09 16.12
C ILE A 42 -6.93 4.59 15.29
N VAL A 43 -8.05 3.85 15.32
CA VAL A 43 -9.25 4.16 14.54
C VAL A 43 -10.54 3.96 15.35
N ASP A 44 -11.62 4.58 14.88
CA ASP A 44 -12.98 4.09 15.03
C ASP A 44 -13.42 3.43 13.71
N ALA A 45 -14.43 2.55 13.74
CA ALA A 45 -14.81 1.79 12.56
C ALA A 45 -16.31 1.79 12.30
N ILE A 46 -16.67 1.88 11.01
CA ILE A 46 -18.01 1.62 10.49
C ILE A 46 -17.94 0.31 9.70
N LEU A 47 -18.65 -0.72 10.19
CA LEU A 47 -18.67 -2.06 9.62
C LEU A 47 -19.89 -2.20 8.71
N VAL A 48 -19.68 -2.28 7.40
CA VAL A 48 -20.77 -2.48 6.43
C VAL A 48 -20.77 -3.94 5.96
N GLY A 49 -21.86 -4.67 6.14
CA GLY A 49 -21.93 -6.08 5.72
C GLY A 49 -23.10 -6.83 6.35
N ASP A 50 -23.11 -8.15 6.24
CA ASP A 50 -24.09 -9.04 6.87
C ASP A 50 -23.92 -8.98 8.39
N LYS A 51 -24.82 -8.24 9.07
CA LYS A 51 -24.75 -7.99 10.52
C LYS A 51 -24.81 -9.29 11.33
N GLU A 52 -25.63 -10.26 10.91
CA GLU A 52 -25.75 -11.53 11.62
C GLU A 52 -24.41 -12.28 11.61
N LYS A 53 -23.71 -12.30 10.45
CA LYS A 53 -22.40 -12.92 10.33
C LYS A 53 -21.31 -12.15 11.09
N ILE A 54 -21.33 -10.81 11.05
CA ILE A 54 -20.37 -10.00 11.82
C ILE A 54 -20.49 -10.33 13.31
N VAL A 55 -21.71 -10.34 13.86
CA VAL A 55 -21.95 -10.64 15.27
C VAL A 55 -21.60 -12.09 15.62
N SER A 56 -21.93 -13.06 14.73
CA SER A 56 -21.56 -14.45 14.94
C SER A 56 -20.05 -14.63 15.00
N ILE A 57 -19.31 -14.10 14.02
CA ILE A 57 -17.84 -14.18 13.99
C ILE A 57 -17.24 -13.53 15.25
N ALA A 58 -17.74 -12.35 15.63
CA ALA A 58 -17.24 -11.67 16.82
C ALA A 58 -17.45 -12.50 18.09
N LYS A 59 -18.60 -13.16 18.22
CA LYS A 59 -18.89 -14.05 19.35
C LYS A 59 -18.03 -15.31 19.34
N ASP A 60 -17.84 -15.94 18.18
CA ASP A 60 -17.09 -17.19 18.03
C ASP A 60 -15.58 -16.98 18.30
N GLU A 61 -15.08 -15.77 18.01
CA GLU A 61 -13.66 -15.40 18.17
C GLU A 61 -13.40 -14.50 19.40
N ASP A 62 -14.39 -14.32 20.28
CA ASP A 62 -14.28 -13.46 21.47
C ASP A 62 -13.79 -12.03 21.17
N LEU A 63 -14.29 -11.45 20.05
CA LEU A 63 -13.94 -10.10 19.64
C LEU A 63 -14.92 -9.08 20.23
N ASP A 64 -14.37 -8.03 20.83
CA ASP A 64 -15.16 -6.91 21.33
C ASP A 64 -15.43 -5.90 20.19
N LEU A 65 -16.66 -5.82 19.73
CA LEU A 65 -17.12 -4.85 18.74
C LEU A 65 -17.32 -3.44 19.36
N GLY A 66 -17.35 -3.32 20.68
CA GLY A 66 -17.48 -2.03 21.38
C GLY A 66 -18.61 -1.18 20.85
N ASN A 67 -18.30 0.08 20.54
CA ASN A 67 -19.25 1.06 19.97
C ASN A 67 -19.14 1.17 18.44
N MET A 68 -18.58 0.18 17.74
CA MET A 68 -18.50 0.22 16.29
C MET A 68 -19.90 0.21 15.66
N GLU A 69 -20.12 1.12 14.73
CA GLU A 69 -21.39 1.19 13.97
C GLU A 69 -21.46 0.03 12.98
N ILE A 70 -22.52 -0.77 13.03
CA ILE A 70 -22.73 -1.89 12.11
C ILE A 70 -23.91 -1.58 11.20
N ILE A 71 -23.63 -1.48 9.90
CA ILE A 71 -24.65 -1.24 8.86
C ILE A 71 -24.98 -2.57 8.19
N ASP A 72 -26.22 -3.04 8.39
CA ASP A 72 -26.66 -4.29 7.77
C ASP A 72 -26.86 -4.13 6.26
N GLU A 73 -26.05 -4.84 5.50
CA GLU A 73 -26.15 -4.93 4.04
C GLU A 73 -25.53 -6.25 3.56
N LYS A 74 -26.39 -7.19 3.17
CA LYS A 74 -25.98 -8.55 2.77
C LYS A 74 -25.43 -8.60 1.34
N ASP A 75 -25.86 -7.67 0.46
CA ASP A 75 -25.35 -7.56 -0.91
C ASP A 75 -23.97 -6.88 -0.91
N VAL A 76 -22.94 -7.59 -1.35
CA VAL A 76 -21.55 -7.10 -1.31
C VAL A 76 -21.30 -5.89 -2.24
N VAL A 77 -22.10 -5.73 -3.31
CA VAL A 77 -21.98 -4.57 -4.21
C VAL A 77 -22.57 -3.34 -3.53
N LYS A 78 -23.73 -3.49 -2.89
CA LYS A 78 -24.36 -2.42 -2.11
C LYS A 78 -23.53 -2.09 -0.86
N ALA A 79 -22.95 -3.10 -0.20
CA ALA A 79 -22.05 -2.89 0.93
C ALA A 79 -20.82 -2.07 0.54
N ALA A 80 -20.21 -2.35 -0.62
CA ALA A 80 -19.11 -1.54 -1.15
C ALA A 80 -19.56 -0.09 -1.44
N ALA A 81 -20.73 0.10 -2.06
CA ALA A 81 -21.25 1.44 -2.34
C ALA A 81 -21.53 2.25 -1.07
N LYS A 82 -22.19 1.64 -0.07
CA LYS A 82 -22.44 2.26 1.24
C LYS A 82 -21.16 2.62 1.97
N ALA A 83 -20.17 1.71 1.97
CA ALA A 83 -18.89 1.97 2.61
C ALA A 83 -18.16 3.16 1.95
N VAL A 84 -18.20 3.28 0.64
CA VAL A 84 -17.67 4.43 -0.12
C VAL A 84 -18.46 5.70 0.21
N GLU A 85 -19.77 5.61 0.34
CA GLU A 85 -20.64 6.73 0.66
C GLU A 85 -20.28 7.37 2.01
N PHE A 86 -20.01 6.57 3.05
CA PHE A 86 -19.56 7.10 4.36
C PHE A 86 -18.29 7.94 4.23
N VAL A 87 -17.35 7.52 3.40
CA VAL A 87 -16.13 8.30 3.16
C VAL A 87 -16.44 9.57 2.33
N SER A 88 -17.26 9.46 1.29
CA SER A 88 -17.61 10.61 0.45
C SER A 88 -18.39 11.69 1.20
N GLN A 89 -19.16 11.31 2.23
CA GLN A 89 -19.89 12.21 3.13
C GLN A 89 -19.04 12.76 4.28
N GLY A 90 -17.76 12.36 4.39
CA GLY A 90 -16.88 12.78 5.49
C GLY A 90 -17.16 12.11 6.83
N LYS A 91 -18.01 11.06 6.87
CA LYS A 91 -18.26 10.27 8.08
C LYS A 91 -17.13 9.26 8.38
N ALA A 92 -16.39 8.87 7.35
CA ALA A 92 -15.17 8.10 7.46
C ALA A 92 -14.05 8.77 6.65
N HIS A 93 -12.80 8.52 7.00
CA HIS A 93 -11.63 9.15 6.41
C HIS A 93 -11.06 8.30 5.26
N TYR A 94 -11.17 6.99 5.36
CA TYR A 94 -10.64 6.05 4.38
C TYR A 94 -11.42 4.72 4.42
N ILE A 95 -11.14 3.86 3.46
CA ILE A 95 -11.90 2.64 3.24
C ILE A 95 -11.01 1.40 3.29
N MET A 96 -11.55 0.28 3.81
CA MET A 96 -10.92 -1.04 3.79
C MET A 96 -11.78 -2.04 3.04
N LYS A 97 -11.09 -2.91 2.30
CA LYS A 97 -11.68 -4.09 1.67
C LYS A 97 -11.83 -5.23 2.69
N GLY A 98 -13.05 -5.71 2.87
CA GLY A 98 -13.35 -6.96 3.57
C GLY A 98 -13.57 -8.15 2.61
N LEU A 99 -14.63 -8.93 2.81
CA LEU A 99 -14.93 -10.16 2.07
C LEU A 99 -15.64 -9.87 0.74
N LEU A 100 -14.95 -9.17 -0.17
CA LEU A 100 -15.46 -8.93 -1.53
C LEU A 100 -14.32 -8.93 -2.55
N GLY A 101 -14.66 -8.98 -3.84
CA GLY A 101 -13.68 -8.89 -4.92
C GLY A 101 -13.06 -7.50 -5.01
N THR A 102 -11.77 -7.42 -5.31
CA THR A 102 -11.07 -6.13 -5.51
C THR A 102 -11.75 -5.28 -6.58
N SER A 103 -12.16 -5.89 -7.70
CA SER A 103 -12.87 -5.20 -8.77
C SER A 103 -14.20 -4.59 -8.33
N THR A 104 -14.94 -5.24 -7.42
CA THR A 104 -16.21 -4.74 -6.86
C THR A 104 -15.97 -3.50 -6.03
N LEU A 105 -14.99 -3.52 -5.12
CA LEU A 105 -14.65 -2.34 -4.33
C LEU A 105 -14.18 -1.19 -5.22
N LEU A 106 -13.27 -1.46 -6.15
CA LEU A 106 -12.71 -0.42 -7.03
C LEU A 106 -13.76 0.19 -7.95
N LYS A 107 -14.74 -0.57 -8.42
CA LYS A 107 -15.89 -0.01 -9.16
C LYS A 107 -16.67 0.99 -8.31
N ALA A 108 -16.89 0.72 -7.03
CA ALA A 108 -17.53 1.66 -6.12
C ALA A 108 -16.67 2.90 -5.85
N VAL A 109 -15.37 2.71 -5.56
CA VAL A 109 -14.40 3.81 -5.34
C VAL A 109 -14.29 4.72 -6.57
N LEU A 110 -14.29 4.16 -7.78
CA LEU A 110 -14.15 4.90 -9.04
C LEU A 110 -15.49 5.38 -9.62
N ASN A 111 -16.60 5.18 -8.92
CA ASN A 111 -17.90 5.68 -9.36
C ASN A 111 -17.82 7.20 -9.57
N LYS A 112 -18.42 7.70 -10.68
CA LYS A 112 -18.29 9.10 -11.07
C LYS A 112 -19.08 10.04 -10.17
N ASP A 113 -20.24 9.59 -9.69
CA ASP A 113 -21.21 10.45 -9.00
C ASP A 113 -21.02 10.41 -7.47
N ALA A 114 -20.82 9.23 -6.90
CA ALA A 114 -20.74 9.01 -5.44
C ALA A 114 -19.40 8.44 -4.97
N GLY A 115 -18.44 8.28 -5.88
CA GLY A 115 -17.16 7.61 -5.58
C GLY A 115 -16.07 8.54 -5.06
N LEU A 116 -14.95 7.91 -4.78
CA LEU A 116 -13.73 8.55 -4.24
C LEU A 116 -12.67 8.74 -5.34
N ARG A 117 -13.11 8.91 -6.59
CA ARG A 117 -12.20 9.07 -7.72
C ARG A 117 -11.33 10.31 -7.54
N GLY A 118 -10.02 10.12 -7.49
CA GLY A 118 -9.02 11.17 -7.51
C GLY A 118 -8.70 11.66 -8.93
N LYS A 119 -7.71 12.54 -9.04
CA LYS A 119 -7.18 13.03 -10.33
C LYS A 119 -6.05 12.15 -10.88
N GLY A 120 -5.43 11.34 -10.02
CA GLY A 120 -4.26 10.53 -10.34
C GLY A 120 -4.58 9.08 -10.71
N LEU A 121 -3.55 8.37 -11.14
CA LEU A 121 -3.57 6.94 -11.39
C LEU A 121 -3.67 6.17 -10.06
N LEU A 122 -4.52 5.16 -9.99
CA LEU A 122 -4.52 4.22 -8.86
C LEU A 122 -3.30 3.30 -8.95
N SER A 123 -2.51 3.23 -7.89
CA SER A 123 -1.39 2.30 -7.80
C SER A 123 -1.32 1.65 -6.43
N HIS A 124 -0.80 0.44 -6.37
CA HIS A 124 -0.64 -0.32 -5.14
C HIS A 124 0.75 -0.11 -4.56
N VAL A 125 0.80 0.31 -3.31
CA VAL A 125 2.04 0.47 -2.55
C VAL A 125 2.04 -0.56 -1.42
N MET A 126 2.98 -1.49 -1.48
CA MET A 126 3.25 -2.44 -0.40
C MET A 126 4.45 -1.98 0.40
N VAL A 127 4.37 -2.07 1.70
CA VAL A 127 5.46 -1.80 2.65
C VAL A 127 5.83 -3.12 3.31
N TYR A 128 7.07 -3.54 3.16
CA TYR A 128 7.60 -4.80 3.70
C TYR A 128 8.59 -4.54 4.82
N ASP A 129 8.44 -5.27 5.91
CA ASP A 129 9.49 -5.48 6.90
C ASP A 129 10.17 -6.82 6.57
N VAL A 130 11.31 -6.73 5.89
CA VAL A 130 12.08 -7.90 5.44
C VAL A 130 13.18 -8.17 6.46
N PRO A 131 13.24 -9.36 7.10
CA PRO A 131 14.25 -9.65 8.15
C PRO A 131 15.69 -9.44 7.69
N ALA A 132 15.97 -9.69 6.41
CA ALA A 132 17.29 -9.53 5.81
C ALA A 132 17.62 -8.11 5.35
N TYR A 133 16.71 -7.14 5.53
CA TYR A 133 16.91 -5.77 5.10
C TYR A 133 16.85 -4.81 6.29
N HIS A 134 17.69 -3.78 6.28
CA HIS A 134 17.93 -2.91 7.45
C HIS A 134 16.87 -1.83 7.72
N LYS A 135 15.89 -1.68 6.82
CA LYS A 135 14.79 -0.72 6.91
C LYS A 135 13.55 -1.22 6.19
N LEU A 136 12.43 -0.50 6.27
CA LEU A 136 11.25 -0.82 5.48
C LEU A 136 11.53 -0.71 3.98
N LEU A 137 10.99 -1.65 3.21
CA LEU A 137 11.13 -1.73 1.77
C LEU A 137 9.76 -1.57 1.12
N PHE A 138 9.62 -0.54 0.31
CA PHE A 138 8.38 -0.29 -0.45
C PHE A 138 8.48 -0.96 -1.82
N LEU A 139 7.39 -1.57 -2.25
CA LEU A 139 7.28 -2.20 -3.56
C LEU A 139 6.06 -1.66 -4.30
N THR A 140 6.25 -1.18 -5.51
CA THR A 140 5.19 -0.60 -6.34
C THR A 140 5.48 -0.79 -7.84
N ASP A 141 4.54 -1.04 -8.72
CA ASP A 141 3.18 -1.48 -8.53
C ASP A 141 3.06 -2.98 -8.87
N GLY A 142 2.71 -3.78 -7.89
CA GLY A 142 2.53 -5.22 -8.06
C GLY A 142 1.05 -5.66 -8.02
N GLY A 143 0.09 -4.72 -8.13
CA GLY A 143 -1.30 -5.06 -7.92
C GLY A 143 -2.36 -4.29 -8.72
N MET A 144 -2.02 -3.20 -9.39
CA MET A 144 -3.01 -2.33 -10.03
C MET A 144 -2.76 -2.08 -11.51
N VAL A 145 -1.57 -1.67 -11.90
CA VAL A 145 -1.25 -1.27 -13.28
C VAL A 145 -0.48 -2.39 -13.98
N PRO A 146 -1.08 -3.11 -14.95
CA PRO A 146 -0.42 -4.27 -15.55
C PRO A 146 0.90 -3.91 -16.25
N TYR A 147 0.87 -3.03 -17.21
CA TYR A 147 2.01 -2.62 -18.04
C TYR A 147 2.10 -1.09 -18.06
N PRO A 148 2.69 -0.47 -17.00
CA PRO A 148 2.76 0.97 -16.90
C PRO A 148 3.69 1.58 -17.95
N GLU A 149 3.22 2.58 -18.68
CA GLU A 149 4.05 3.44 -19.50
C GLU A 149 4.84 4.45 -18.62
N LEU A 150 5.78 5.17 -19.18
CA LEU A 150 6.59 6.16 -18.45
C LEU A 150 5.71 7.17 -17.67
N LYS A 151 4.64 7.67 -18.28
CA LYS A 151 3.69 8.58 -17.61
C LYS A 151 3.01 7.96 -16.39
N ASP A 152 2.67 6.66 -16.47
CA ASP A 152 2.05 5.92 -15.37
C ASP A 152 3.08 5.68 -14.26
N LYS A 153 4.33 5.36 -14.61
CA LYS A 153 5.43 5.19 -13.65
C LYS A 153 5.72 6.44 -12.84
N ILE A 154 5.58 7.63 -13.44
CA ILE A 154 5.69 8.91 -12.71
C ILE A 154 4.62 8.99 -11.62
N GLU A 155 3.36 8.69 -11.94
CA GLU A 155 2.26 8.72 -10.97
C GLU A 155 2.44 7.64 -9.89
N ILE A 156 2.89 6.43 -10.27
CA ILE A 156 3.19 5.34 -9.35
C ILE A 156 4.28 5.76 -8.35
N VAL A 157 5.36 6.36 -8.82
CA VAL A 157 6.42 6.90 -7.96
C VAL A 157 5.87 7.97 -7.02
N ASN A 158 5.11 8.94 -7.54
CA ASN A 158 4.53 10.00 -6.72
C ASN A 158 3.62 9.46 -5.62
N ASN A 159 2.85 8.40 -5.89
CA ASN A 159 2.01 7.74 -4.90
C ASN A 159 2.85 7.04 -3.82
N ALA A 160 3.90 6.32 -4.20
CA ALA A 160 4.79 5.64 -3.25
C ALA A 160 5.58 6.64 -2.38
N VAL A 161 6.03 7.74 -2.97
CA VAL A 161 6.70 8.83 -2.24
C VAL A 161 5.80 9.46 -1.18
N LYS A 162 4.50 9.67 -1.48
CA LYS A 162 3.53 10.15 -0.48
C LYS A 162 3.41 9.18 0.71
N VAL A 163 3.41 7.87 0.46
CA VAL A 163 3.37 6.87 1.52
C VAL A 163 4.65 6.92 2.35
N ALA A 164 5.81 7.04 1.72
CA ALA A 164 7.10 7.16 2.40
C ALA A 164 7.18 8.43 3.27
N HIS A 165 6.72 9.57 2.75
CA HIS A 165 6.66 10.82 3.52
C HIS A 165 5.74 10.71 4.74
N ALA A 166 4.60 10.02 4.61
CA ALA A 166 3.70 9.80 5.73
C ALA A 166 4.34 8.98 6.87
N LEU A 167 5.38 8.18 6.54
CA LEU A 167 6.21 7.43 7.50
C LEU A 167 7.49 8.16 7.90
N ASP A 168 7.53 9.49 7.75
CA ASP A 168 8.65 10.37 8.10
C ASP A 168 9.96 10.05 7.36
N ILE A 169 9.87 9.56 6.10
CA ILE A 169 11.01 9.38 5.20
C ILE A 169 11.02 10.56 4.22
N GLU A 170 11.79 11.61 4.52
CA GLU A 170 11.74 12.89 3.80
C GLU A 170 12.20 12.81 2.33
N ASN A 171 13.28 12.07 2.06
CA ASN A 171 13.85 11.91 0.72
C ASN A 171 14.02 10.41 0.40
N PRO A 172 12.92 9.67 0.13
CA PRO A 172 13.01 8.24 -0.15
C PRO A 172 13.81 7.98 -1.42
N LYS A 173 14.66 6.95 -1.36
CA LYS A 173 15.50 6.47 -2.46
C LYS A 173 14.70 5.51 -3.32
N VAL A 174 14.45 5.89 -4.55
CA VAL A 174 13.65 5.12 -5.52
C VAL A 174 14.57 4.43 -6.52
N ALA A 175 14.50 3.11 -6.56
CA ALA A 175 15.19 2.28 -7.53
C ALA A 175 14.20 1.74 -8.58
N PRO A 176 14.22 2.23 -9.82
CA PRO A 176 13.56 1.57 -10.94
C PRO A 176 14.26 0.24 -11.25
N ILE A 177 13.58 -0.88 -10.92
CA ILE A 177 14.16 -2.23 -11.02
C ILE A 177 14.10 -2.73 -12.45
N CYS A 178 15.25 -3.17 -12.93
CA CYS A 178 15.45 -3.74 -14.25
C CYS A 178 16.23 -5.06 -14.17
N ALA A 179 16.33 -5.77 -15.28
CA ALA A 179 17.15 -6.98 -15.35
C ALA A 179 18.65 -6.69 -15.40
N VAL A 180 19.02 -5.47 -15.81
CA VAL A 180 20.41 -4.99 -15.94
C VAL A 180 20.52 -3.55 -15.44
N GLU A 181 21.71 -3.15 -15.06
CA GLU A 181 22.04 -1.82 -14.53
C GLU A 181 22.52 -0.80 -15.60
N VAL A 182 22.44 -1.18 -16.87
CA VAL A 182 22.82 -0.32 -17.99
C VAL A 182 21.63 -0.04 -18.90
N VAL A 183 21.64 1.12 -19.55
CA VAL A 183 20.61 1.47 -20.53
C VAL A 183 20.74 0.60 -21.76
N ASN A 184 19.72 -0.19 -22.06
CA ASN A 184 19.64 -1.06 -23.24
C ASN A 184 18.43 -0.67 -24.10
N PRO A 185 18.65 -0.21 -25.34
CA PRO A 185 17.56 0.20 -26.24
C PRO A 185 16.51 -0.89 -26.53
N SER A 186 16.87 -2.16 -26.37
CA SER A 186 15.95 -3.30 -26.54
C SER A 186 15.16 -3.65 -25.28
N MET A 187 15.39 -2.95 -24.17
CA MET A 187 14.76 -3.21 -22.88
C MET A 187 14.06 -1.95 -22.37
N GLN A 188 12.76 -1.82 -22.65
CA GLN A 188 11.96 -0.63 -22.32
C GLN A 188 12.08 -0.20 -20.85
N ALA A 189 12.15 -1.16 -19.92
CA ALA A 189 12.31 -0.87 -18.50
C ALA A 189 13.55 -0.01 -18.20
N THR A 190 14.67 -0.24 -18.91
CA THR A 190 15.92 0.51 -18.71
C THR A 190 15.83 1.94 -19.29
N LEU A 191 15.07 2.10 -20.38
CA LEU A 191 14.81 3.42 -20.98
C LEU A 191 13.95 4.26 -20.04
N ASP A 192 12.87 3.69 -19.51
CA ASP A 192 11.99 4.36 -18.55
C ASP A 192 12.75 4.72 -17.26
N ALA A 193 13.59 3.80 -16.74
CA ALA A 193 14.41 4.04 -15.56
C ALA A 193 15.36 5.23 -15.74
N SER A 194 16.04 5.28 -16.89
CA SER A 194 16.91 6.39 -17.26
C SER A 194 16.14 7.70 -17.37
N ALA A 195 14.96 7.68 -18.00
CA ALA A 195 14.09 8.86 -18.11
C ALA A 195 13.66 9.37 -16.74
N LEU A 196 13.18 8.48 -15.85
CA LEU A 196 12.77 8.82 -14.48
C LEU A 196 13.90 9.45 -13.68
N SER A 197 15.12 8.87 -13.75
CA SER A 197 16.33 9.42 -13.09
C SER A 197 16.64 10.83 -13.61
N GLN A 198 16.58 11.03 -14.92
CA GLN A 198 16.84 12.35 -15.51
C GLN A 198 15.72 13.37 -15.16
N MET A 199 14.46 12.94 -15.14
CA MET A 199 13.32 13.78 -14.74
C MET A 199 13.44 14.21 -13.27
N ASN A 200 13.88 13.32 -12.38
CA ASN A 200 14.15 13.63 -10.98
C ASN A 200 15.29 14.66 -10.85
N LYS A 201 16.43 14.44 -11.50
CA LYS A 201 17.57 15.37 -11.53
C LYS A 201 17.19 16.76 -12.07
N ARG A 202 16.21 16.85 -12.96
CA ARG A 202 15.69 18.11 -13.51
C ARG A 202 14.52 18.72 -12.71
N GLY A 203 14.13 18.09 -11.57
CA GLY A 203 13.07 18.57 -10.71
C GLY A 203 11.65 18.43 -11.28
N GLN A 204 11.45 17.56 -12.27
CA GLN A 204 10.13 17.19 -12.79
C GLN A 204 9.44 16.21 -11.83
N ILE A 205 10.20 15.33 -11.18
CA ILE A 205 9.77 14.46 -10.07
C ILE A 205 10.50 14.95 -8.82
N LYS A 206 9.76 15.23 -7.74
CA LYS A 206 10.30 15.85 -6.51
C LYS A 206 10.00 15.02 -5.28
N GLY A 207 10.68 15.35 -4.17
CA GLY A 207 10.45 14.74 -2.85
C GLY A 207 11.04 13.33 -2.73
N CYS A 208 11.97 12.95 -3.60
CA CYS A 208 12.68 11.68 -3.58
C CYS A 208 13.99 11.80 -4.36
N ILE A 209 14.82 10.78 -4.25
CA ILE A 209 16.02 10.59 -5.08
C ILE A 209 15.76 9.37 -5.96
N ILE A 210 15.86 9.51 -7.29
CA ILE A 210 15.69 8.41 -8.23
C ILE A 210 16.99 8.14 -8.96
N ASP A 211 17.45 6.90 -8.94
CA ASP A 211 18.56 6.45 -9.75
C ASP A 211 18.33 5.05 -10.29
N GLY A 212 18.71 4.85 -11.56
CA GLY A 212 18.54 3.61 -12.31
C GLY A 212 18.85 3.79 -13.80
N PRO A 213 18.84 2.66 -14.53
CA PRO A 213 18.35 1.31 -14.16
C PRO A 213 19.22 0.63 -13.09
N LEU A 214 18.57 -0.15 -12.20
CA LEU A 214 19.26 -0.98 -11.20
C LEU A 214 18.73 -2.42 -11.25
N GLY A 215 19.61 -3.40 -11.15
CA GLY A 215 19.22 -4.78 -10.83
C GLY A 215 18.76 -4.87 -9.36
N LEU A 216 17.96 -5.87 -9.03
CA LEU A 216 17.47 -6.03 -7.65
C LEU A 216 18.64 -6.17 -6.65
N ASP A 217 19.66 -6.95 -7.00
CA ASP A 217 20.84 -7.19 -6.18
C ASP A 217 21.56 -5.87 -5.82
N ASN A 218 21.83 -5.04 -6.82
CA ASN A 218 22.53 -3.77 -6.60
C ASN A 218 21.62 -2.65 -6.08
N ALA A 219 20.30 -2.79 -6.14
CA ALA A 219 19.35 -1.88 -5.49
C ALA A 219 19.32 -2.07 -3.95
N VAL A 220 19.48 -3.32 -3.46
CA VAL A 220 19.30 -3.66 -2.04
C VAL A 220 20.58 -4.08 -1.33
N SER A 221 21.70 -4.30 -2.04
CA SER A 221 22.99 -4.70 -1.48
C SER A 221 24.09 -3.73 -1.88
N ILE A 222 24.66 -3.05 -0.88
CA ILE A 222 25.79 -2.13 -1.09
C ILE A 222 27.03 -2.89 -1.61
N GLU A 223 27.21 -4.15 -1.22
CA GLU A 223 28.32 -4.98 -1.69
C GLU A 223 28.16 -5.31 -3.17
N ALA A 224 26.95 -5.69 -3.60
CA ALA A 224 26.65 -5.95 -5.01
C ALA A 224 26.83 -4.69 -5.86
N ALA A 225 26.38 -3.54 -5.38
CA ALA A 225 26.56 -2.26 -6.06
C ALA A 225 28.05 -1.92 -6.23
N LYS A 226 28.84 -2.05 -5.17
CA LYS A 226 30.30 -1.83 -5.21
C LYS A 226 31.02 -2.80 -6.16
N HIS A 227 30.66 -4.06 -6.13
CA HIS A 227 31.25 -5.08 -6.99
C HIS A 227 31.03 -4.79 -8.48
N LYS A 228 29.87 -4.22 -8.83
CA LYS A 228 29.55 -3.77 -10.19
C LYS A 228 30.04 -2.34 -10.51
N GLY A 229 30.75 -1.68 -9.59
CA GLY A 229 31.28 -0.33 -9.80
C GLY A 229 30.22 0.76 -9.87
N ILE A 230 29.01 0.53 -9.32
CA ILE A 230 27.93 1.49 -9.35
C ILE A 230 28.13 2.55 -8.26
N VAL A 231 28.22 3.83 -8.69
CA VAL A 231 28.27 4.99 -7.79
C VAL A 231 26.93 5.68 -7.80
N SER A 232 26.17 5.52 -6.74
CA SER A 232 24.78 5.99 -6.63
C SER A 232 24.40 6.23 -5.17
N GLU A 233 23.58 7.23 -4.90
CA GLU A 233 22.98 7.45 -3.59
C GLU A 233 21.87 6.46 -3.27
N VAL A 234 21.31 5.76 -4.29
CA VAL A 234 20.19 4.85 -4.21
C VAL A 234 20.66 3.39 -4.11
N ALA A 235 21.70 3.04 -4.88
CA ALA A 235 22.18 1.67 -4.96
C ALA A 235 22.66 1.14 -3.60
N GLY A 236 22.18 -0.03 -3.23
CA GLY A 236 22.47 -0.70 -1.97
C GLY A 236 21.67 -0.21 -0.76
N ASP A 237 20.89 0.87 -0.93
CA ASP A 237 20.14 1.50 0.17
C ASP A 237 18.77 2.03 -0.31
N SER A 238 18.08 1.30 -1.18
CA SER A 238 16.79 1.72 -1.73
C SER A 238 15.67 1.67 -0.68
N ASP A 239 14.79 2.67 -0.68
CA ASP A 239 13.54 2.65 0.08
C ASP A 239 12.40 2.10 -0.77
N ILE A 240 12.30 2.53 -2.04
CA ILE A 240 11.20 2.20 -2.95
C ILE A 240 11.73 1.44 -4.16
N LEU A 241 11.23 0.24 -4.37
CA LEU A 241 11.45 -0.56 -5.58
C LEU A 241 10.28 -0.31 -6.55
N LEU A 242 10.55 0.39 -7.64
CA LEU A 242 9.62 0.54 -8.75
C LEU A 242 9.83 -0.60 -9.74
N VAL A 243 8.88 -1.51 -9.84
CA VAL A 243 8.98 -2.65 -10.75
C VAL A 243 8.51 -2.29 -12.17
N PRO A 244 8.99 -3.00 -13.20
CA PRO A 244 8.66 -2.70 -14.60
C PRO A 244 7.20 -2.98 -14.95
N ASN A 245 6.57 -3.98 -14.32
CA ASN A 245 5.20 -4.42 -14.57
C ASN A 245 4.62 -5.19 -13.38
N ILE A 246 3.33 -5.50 -13.44
CA ILE A 246 2.59 -6.14 -12.36
C ILE A 246 3.10 -7.54 -12.03
N GLU A 247 3.53 -8.33 -13.03
CA GLU A 247 4.02 -9.68 -12.82
C GLU A 247 5.30 -9.66 -11.98
N ALA A 248 6.26 -8.80 -12.34
CA ALA A 248 7.50 -8.66 -11.59
C ALA A 248 7.22 -8.23 -10.14
N GLY A 249 6.32 -7.27 -9.95
CA GLY A 249 5.94 -6.80 -8.61
C GLY A 249 5.20 -7.85 -7.80
N ASN A 250 4.26 -8.56 -8.41
CA ASN A 250 3.49 -9.61 -7.74
C ASN A 250 4.39 -10.80 -7.34
N PHE A 251 5.28 -11.24 -8.23
CA PHE A 251 6.20 -12.35 -7.93
C PHE A 251 7.20 -11.94 -6.86
N LEU A 252 7.79 -10.75 -6.94
CA LEU A 252 8.73 -10.27 -5.92
C LEU A 252 8.05 -10.12 -4.57
N GLY A 253 6.87 -9.48 -4.50
CA GLY A 253 6.14 -9.31 -3.25
C GLY A 253 5.76 -10.64 -2.59
N LYS A 254 5.30 -11.62 -3.37
CA LYS A 254 5.04 -12.97 -2.85
C LYS A 254 6.32 -13.68 -2.43
N SER A 255 7.43 -13.51 -3.16
CA SER A 255 8.72 -14.09 -2.77
C SER A 255 9.20 -13.52 -1.45
N LEU A 256 9.09 -12.22 -1.23
CA LEU A 256 9.42 -11.59 0.05
C LEU A 256 8.59 -12.17 1.20
N THR A 257 7.26 -12.37 0.99
CA THR A 257 6.38 -12.92 2.02
C THR A 257 6.65 -14.41 2.30
N TYR A 258 6.68 -15.24 1.26
CA TYR A 258 6.71 -16.71 1.44
C TYR A 258 8.12 -17.28 1.62
N PHE A 259 9.14 -16.69 1.01
CA PHE A 259 10.53 -17.14 1.11
C PHE A 259 11.37 -16.24 2.02
N GLY A 260 11.09 -14.92 2.02
CA GLY A 260 11.81 -13.95 2.83
C GLY A 260 11.23 -13.74 4.23
N ASN A 261 10.13 -14.42 4.59
CA ASN A 261 9.41 -14.27 5.86
C ASN A 261 9.08 -12.80 6.19
N ALA A 262 8.88 -11.99 5.17
CA ALA A 262 8.55 -10.58 5.34
C ALA A 262 7.10 -10.41 5.82
N VAL A 263 6.91 -9.53 6.78
CA VAL A 263 5.59 -8.99 7.14
C VAL A 263 5.30 -7.79 6.25
N ASN A 264 4.03 -7.55 5.94
CA ASN A 264 3.68 -6.49 5.01
C ASN A 264 2.49 -5.65 5.48
N ALA A 265 2.37 -4.46 4.90
CA ALA A 265 1.20 -3.61 4.88
C ALA A 265 0.95 -3.12 3.46
N GLY A 266 -0.30 -2.87 3.08
CA GLY A 266 -0.62 -2.46 1.71
C GLY A 266 -1.76 -1.46 1.62
N VAL A 267 -1.58 -0.47 0.73
CA VAL A 267 -2.61 0.53 0.40
C VAL A 267 -2.64 0.80 -1.10
N ILE A 268 -3.82 1.14 -1.61
CA ILE A 268 -3.96 1.74 -2.94
C ILE A 268 -4.03 3.25 -2.76
N MET A 269 -3.20 3.94 -3.53
CA MET A 269 -3.10 5.38 -3.60
C MET A 269 -3.66 5.91 -4.93
N GLY A 270 -3.91 7.23 -5.02
CA GLY A 270 -4.41 7.89 -6.23
C GLY A 270 -5.93 8.16 -6.22
N ALA A 271 -6.68 7.59 -5.30
CA ALA A 271 -8.06 8.01 -4.98
C ALA A 271 -8.06 9.26 -4.08
N LYS A 272 -9.24 9.78 -3.73
CA LYS A 272 -9.39 10.91 -2.78
C LYS A 272 -8.91 10.57 -1.37
N CYS A 273 -8.89 9.30 -1.02
CA CYS A 273 -8.36 8.77 0.24
C CYS A 273 -7.59 7.46 -0.02
N PRO A 274 -6.76 6.99 0.91
CA PRO A 274 -6.15 5.66 0.80
C PRO A 274 -7.23 4.56 0.82
N VAL A 275 -7.00 3.50 0.05
CA VAL A 275 -7.84 2.30 0.09
C VAL A 275 -7.00 1.16 0.66
N VAL A 276 -7.33 0.70 1.87
CA VAL A 276 -6.67 -0.44 2.50
C VAL A 276 -7.07 -1.71 1.76
N LEU A 277 -6.11 -2.27 1.03
CA LEU A 277 -6.30 -3.47 0.25
C LEU A 277 -5.10 -4.38 0.39
N VAL A 278 -5.34 -5.52 1.00
CA VAL A 278 -4.37 -6.61 1.20
C VAL A 278 -4.94 -7.91 0.65
N SER A 279 -4.09 -8.90 0.45
CA SER A 279 -4.52 -10.21 -0.03
C SER A 279 -5.49 -10.87 0.97
N ARG A 280 -6.41 -11.71 0.47
CA ARG A 280 -7.24 -12.56 1.34
C ARG A 280 -6.40 -13.51 2.20
N ALA A 281 -5.26 -13.93 1.68
CA ALA A 281 -4.33 -14.82 2.36
C ALA A 281 -3.43 -14.11 3.40
N ASP A 282 -3.48 -12.77 3.49
CA ASP A 282 -2.69 -12.03 4.45
C ASP A 282 -3.23 -12.18 5.87
N THR A 283 -2.33 -12.19 6.82
CA THR A 283 -2.63 -12.35 8.25
C THR A 283 -3.42 -11.17 8.83
N ALA A 284 -4.09 -11.36 9.96
CA ALA A 284 -4.71 -10.26 10.71
C ALA A 284 -3.67 -9.17 11.06
N LYS A 285 -2.43 -9.58 11.38
CA LYS A 285 -1.31 -8.66 11.68
C LYS A 285 -0.98 -7.75 10.47
N SER A 286 -0.90 -8.30 9.26
CA SER A 286 -0.69 -7.51 8.03
C SER A 286 -1.85 -6.55 7.75
N LYS A 287 -3.09 -6.99 8.04
CA LYS A 287 -4.28 -6.14 7.92
C LYS A 287 -4.25 -4.99 8.94
N LEU A 288 -3.86 -5.27 10.19
CA LEU A 288 -3.70 -4.26 11.23
C LEU A 288 -2.68 -3.18 10.83
N TYR A 289 -1.51 -3.58 10.34
CA TYR A 289 -0.51 -2.62 9.85
C TYR A 289 -1.03 -1.80 8.65
N SER A 290 -1.81 -2.41 7.78
CA SER A 290 -2.42 -1.70 6.65
C SER A 290 -3.49 -0.70 7.10
N ILE A 291 -4.27 -1.03 8.14
CA ILE A 291 -5.22 -0.09 8.77
C ILE A 291 -4.47 1.10 9.36
N ALA A 292 -3.40 0.84 10.13
CA ALA A 292 -2.58 1.89 10.73
C ALA A 292 -1.90 2.77 9.66
N LEU A 293 -1.37 2.16 8.58
CA LEU A 293 -0.80 2.88 7.45
C LEU A 293 -1.85 3.79 6.78
N GLY A 294 -3.05 3.26 6.53
CA GLY A 294 -4.18 4.02 6.00
C GLY A 294 -4.56 5.21 6.88
N ALA A 295 -4.57 5.02 8.20
CA ALA A 295 -4.86 6.10 9.16
C ALA A 295 -3.81 7.21 9.16
N ILE A 296 -2.53 6.86 9.00
CA ILE A 296 -1.43 7.85 8.95
C ILE A 296 -1.49 8.69 7.67
N ILE A 297 -1.92 8.09 6.55
CA ILE A 297 -1.95 8.74 5.24
C ILE A 297 -3.22 9.59 5.05
N SER A 298 -4.33 9.28 5.74
CA SER A 298 -5.65 9.91 5.55
C SER A 298 -5.84 11.31 6.17
#